data_927d185038524356911dc6d6e905cbf7
#
_entry.id   927d185038524356911dc6d6e905cbf7
#
_cell.length_a   1.000
_cell.length_b   1.000
_cell.length_c   1.000
_cell.angle_alpha   90.00
_cell.angle_beta   90.00
_cell.angle_gamma   90.00
#
_symmetry.space_group_name_H-M   'P 1'
#
loop_
_entity.id
_entity.type
_entity.pdbx_description
1 polymer ?
#
loop_
_entity_poly.entity_id
_entity_poly.type
_entity_poly.pdbx_seq_one_letter_code
_entity_poly.pdbx_strand_id
1 'polypeptide(L)'
;MAALRFAVLALLLLTPTTLSARSLDIYFIDVEGGQATLIVTPAGESLLIDAGYGRDSRDPDRILAAVRDAGLERIDFLLVTHFHNDHVGGVPELATRIPIGTFIDYGDPLGTSYGADRMTLRSFALYEPVRTDRPHLTPQPGERLPLAGVDATVVSSGGTLLSTPLPGGGQPNAACANLEHHPDDGTENFRSLGIVLRYGAFSFLDVGDLSGDTLPQLFCPRNLVGEVSVYLIAHHGNYDSDAPAVYSALNPRVAVMNNGPTKGGDPWTFRTVRSRPGIDLWQLHASGNPQAQNSADDFIANVDGQECEGHWIKLTASDDGSFTITNGRTGQTRTYAAESGRQRH
;
A
#
# COMPACT_ATOMS: atom_id res chain seq x y z
N MET A 1 25.91 47.29 -60.99
CA MET A 1 24.75 46.47 -60.58
C MET A 1 25.14 45.72 -59.31
N ALA A 2 24.73 46.24 -58.13
CA ALA A 2 25.04 45.66 -56.81
C ALA A 2 23.87 44.77 -56.37
N ALA A 3 24.10 43.46 -56.18
CA ALA A 3 23.09 42.51 -55.71
C ALA A 3 23.03 42.52 -54.19
N LEU A 4 21.89 42.96 -53.64
CA LEU A 4 21.59 42.99 -52.23
C LEU A 4 21.17 41.57 -51.80
N ARG A 5 21.99 40.91 -50.92
CA ARG A 5 21.65 39.58 -50.32
C ARG A 5 20.90 39.80 -49.04
N PHE A 6 19.61 39.49 -49.00
CA PHE A 6 18.83 39.41 -47.77
C PHE A 6 19.12 38.08 -47.05
N ALA A 7 19.69 38.14 -45.88
CA ALA A 7 19.81 37.03 -44.96
C ALA A 7 18.50 36.94 -44.14
N VAL A 8 17.72 35.87 -44.35
CA VAL A 8 16.54 35.56 -43.49
C VAL A 8 17.06 34.84 -42.25
N LEU A 9 16.98 35.52 -41.11
CA LEU A 9 17.29 34.93 -39.80
C LEU A 9 16.02 34.16 -39.31
N ALA A 10 16.06 32.83 -39.39
CA ALA A 10 15.01 31.99 -38.84
C ALA A 10 15.14 31.94 -37.31
N LEU A 11 14.26 32.62 -36.59
CA LEU A 11 14.15 32.58 -35.13
C LEU A 11 13.45 31.28 -34.74
N LEU A 12 14.20 30.27 -34.28
CA LEU A 12 13.65 29.04 -33.68
C LEU A 12 13.08 29.43 -32.31
N LEU A 13 11.75 29.53 -32.24
CA LEU A 13 10.99 29.61 -31.00
C LEU A 13 11.03 28.23 -30.30
N LEU A 14 11.95 28.09 -29.34
CA LEU A 14 11.91 27.00 -28.38
C LEU A 14 10.67 27.21 -27.48
N THR A 15 9.58 26.53 -27.79
CA THR A 15 8.44 26.41 -26.86
C THR A 15 8.93 25.60 -25.65
N PRO A 16 8.82 26.13 -24.42
CA PRO A 16 9.09 25.33 -23.24
C PRO A 16 8.05 24.20 -23.21
N THR A 17 8.48 22.98 -23.43
CA THR A 17 7.69 21.80 -23.06
C THR A 17 7.59 21.84 -21.54
N THR A 18 6.46 22.28 -21.00
CA THR A 18 6.12 22.03 -19.61
C THR A 18 6.10 20.51 -19.44
N LEU A 19 7.15 19.96 -18.81
CA LEU A 19 7.12 18.60 -18.33
C LEU A 19 5.98 18.58 -17.31
N SER A 20 4.82 18.04 -17.69
CA SER A 20 3.76 17.76 -16.73
C SER A 20 4.38 16.85 -15.67
N ALA A 21 4.38 17.28 -14.42
CA ALA A 21 4.80 16.42 -13.31
C ALA A 21 3.99 15.13 -13.43
N ARG A 22 4.68 13.99 -13.59
CA ARG A 22 3.99 12.71 -13.65
C ARG A 22 3.37 12.47 -12.27
N SER A 23 2.15 11.96 -12.24
CA SER A 23 1.45 11.59 -11.02
C SER A 23 2.09 10.39 -10.34
N LEU A 24 1.80 10.22 -9.07
CA LEU A 24 1.99 8.97 -8.36
C LEU A 24 0.70 8.16 -8.51
N ASP A 25 0.76 6.98 -9.10
CA ASP A 25 -0.39 6.08 -9.22
C ASP A 25 -0.26 4.89 -8.26
N ILE A 26 -1.36 4.55 -7.56
CA ILE A 26 -1.44 3.39 -6.68
C ILE A 26 -2.65 2.56 -7.08
N TYR A 27 -2.44 1.29 -7.41
CA TYR A 27 -3.49 0.33 -7.68
C TYR A 27 -3.63 -0.61 -6.48
N PHE A 28 -4.78 -0.59 -5.83
CA PHE A 28 -5.17 -1.60 -4.86
C PHE A 28 -5.87 -2.71 -5.64
N ILE A 29 -5.18 -3.84 -5.80
CA ILE A 29 -5.63 -4.94 -6.68
C ILE A 29 -6.40 -5.96 -5.84
N ASP A 30 -7.59 -6.34 -6.29
CA ASP A 30 -8.37 -7.34 -5.59
C ASP A 30 -7.77 -8.73 -5.75
N VAL A 31 -7.37 -9.31 -4.64
CA VAL A 31 -6.91 -10.69 -4.49
C VAL A 31 -7.76 -11.46 -3.45
N GLU A 32 -8.99 -11.02 -3.23
CA GLU A 32 -10.01 -11.64 -2.38
C GLU A 32 -9.57 -11.87 -0.93
N GLY A 33 -9.04 -10.83 -0.30
CA GLY A 33 -8.62 -10.85 1.11
C GLY A 33 -7.19 -11.31 1.32
N GLY A 34 -6.35 -11.14 0.31
CA GLY A 34 -4.90 -11.03 0.41
C GLY A 34 -4.46 -9.60 0.09
N GLN A 35 -3.19 -9.42 -0.21
CA GLN A 35 -2.65 -8.12 -0.58
C GLN A 35 -1.92 -8.16 -1.93
N ALA A 36 -2.20 -7.15 -2.77
CA ALA A 36 -1.40 -6.77 -3.92
C ALA A 36 -1.62 -5.27 -4.18
N THR A 37 -0.58 -4.47 -4.00
CA THR A 37 -0.62 -3.01 -4.20
C THR A 37 0.48 -2.63 -5.18
N LEU A 38 0.11 -2.16 -6.38
CA LEU A 38 1.08 -1.68 -7.37
C LEU A 38 1.18 -0.16 -7.29
N ILE A 39 2.39 0.33 -7.09
CA ILE A 39 2.72 1.76 -7.03
C ILE A 39 3.58 2.10 -8.26
N VAL A 40 3.19 3.14 -9.00
CA VAL A 40 3.98 3.71 -10.11
C VAL A 40 4.40 5.10 -9.71
N THR A 41 5.69 5.31 -9.55
CA THR A 41 6.24 6.59 -9.10
C THR A 41 6.19 7.65 -10.20
N PRO A 42 6.28 8.94 -9.86
CA PRO A 42 6.39 10.01 -10.87
C PRO A 42 7.62 9.89 -11.76
N ALA A 43 8.65 9.15 -11.32
CA ALA A 43 9.83 8.84 -12.13
C ALA A 43 9.60 7.69 -13.12
N GLY A 44 8.48 6.97 -13.00
CA GLY A 44 8.13 5.81 -13.83
C GLY A 44 8.67 4.49 -13.30
N GLU A 45 9.24 4.45 -12.09
CA GLU A 45 9.59 3.19 -11.42
C GLU A 45 8.37 2.56 -10.77
N SER A 46 8.38 1.23 -10.69
CA SER A 46 7.30 0.43 -10.12
C SER A 46 7.71 -0.30 -8.85
N LEU A 47 6.83 -0.25 -7.84
CA LEU A 47 6.89 -1.08 -6.63
C LEU A 47 5.60 -1.88 -6.53
N LEU A 48 5.71 -3.21 -6.55
CA LEU A 48 4.63 -4.10 -6.16
C LEU A 48 4.82 -4.50 -4.69
N ILE A 49 3.81 -4.26 -3.85
CA ILE A 49 3.76 -4.73 -2.47
C ILE A 49 2.84 -5.94 -2.43
N ASP A 50 3.39 -7.10 -2.15
CA ASP A 50 2.76 -8.41 -2.14
C ASP A 50 2.15 -8.84 -3.49
N ALA A 51 1.77 -10.10 -3.61
CA ALA A 51 1.30 -10.70 -4.86
C ALA A 51 0.11 -11.66 -4.68
N GLY A 52 -0.60 -11.54 -3.56
CA GLY A 52 -1.77 -12.37 -3.30
C GLY A 52 -1.46 -13.85 -3.14
N TYR A 53 -2.46 -14.69 -3.41
CA TYR A 53 -2.39 -16.13 -3.29
C TYR A 53 -1.74 -16.80 -4.50
N GLY A 54 -1.08 -17.92 -4.28
CA GLY A 54 -0.62 -18.83 -5.33
C GLY A 54 -1.70 -19.83 -5.75
N ARG A 55 -2.84 -19.35 -6.25
CA ARG A 55 -3.98 -20.20 -6.64
C ARG A 55 -4.38 -19.92 -8.09
N ASP A 56 -4.35 -20.97 -8.91
CA ASP A 56 -4.99 -21.02 -10.25
C ASP A 56 -4.74 -19.77 -11.13
N SER A 57 -3.56 -19.16 -11.04
CA SER A 57 -3.13 -17.96 -11.80
C SER A 57 -3.99 -16.71 -11.58
N ARG A 58 -5.06 -16.75 -10.76
CA ARG A 58 -6.01 -15.65 -10.59
C ARG A 58 -5.34 -14.35 -10.20
N ASP A 59 -4.55 -14.37 -9.10
CA ASP A 59 -3.95 -13.15 -8.56
C ASP A 59 -2.80 -12.62 -9.45
N PRO A 60 -1.89 -13.47 -9.96
CA PRO A 60 -0.97 -13.06 -11.01
C PRO A 60 -1.64 -12.45 -12.25
N ASP A 61 -2.79 -13.00 -12.73
CA ASP A 61 -3.53 -12.42 -13.85
C ASP A 61 -4.06 -11.02 -13.56
N ARG A 62 -4.63 -10.80 -12.36
CA ARG A 62 -5.14 -9.51 -11.90
C ARG A 62 -3.99 -8.49 -11.74
N ILE A 63 -2.87 -8.90 -11.16
CA ILE A 63 -1.66 -8.06 -11.04
C ILE A 63 -1.15 -7.67 -12.43
N LEU A 64 -1.02 -8.62 -13.36
CA LEU A 64 -0.57 -8.34 -14.73
C LEU A 64 -1.56 -7.48 -15.51
N ALA A 65 -2.85 -7.52 -15.19
CA ALA A 65 -3.82 -6.60 -15.76
C ALA A 65 -3.55 -5.15 -15.30
N ALA A 66 -3.31 -4.92 -14.01
CA ALA A 66 -2.93 -3.61 -13.47
C ALA A 66 -1.59 -3.12 -14.02
N VAL A 67 -0.59 -4.01 -14.14
CA VAL A 67 0.72 -3.71 -14.74
C VAL A 67 0.56 -3.24 -16.20
N ARG A 68 -0.30 -3.89 -16.99
CA ARG A 68 -0.60 -3.48 -18.37
C ARG A 68 -1.35 -2.15 -18.43
N ASP A 69 -2.33 -1.92 -17.54
CA ASP A 69 -3.05 -0.63 -17.45
C ASP A 69 -2.09 0.52 -17.12
N ALA A 70 -1.10 0.24 -16.25
CA ALA A 70 -0.04 1.18 -15.91
C ALA A 70 1.02 1.38 -17.02
N GLY A 71 0.96 0.62 -18.12
CA GLY A 71 1.93 0.69 -19.23
C GLY A 71 3.31 0.18 -18.88
N LEU A 72 3.42 -0.75 -17.92
CA LEU A 72 4.69 -1.30 -17.45
C LEU A 72 5.02 -2.62 -18.17
N GLU A 73 6.31 -2.85 -18.42
CA GLU A 73 6.84 -4.10 -19.00
C GLU A 73 7.63 -4.93 -17.99
N ARG A 74 7.86 -4.38 -16.79
CA ARG A 74 8.58 -5.00 -15.67
C ARG A 74 8.09 -4.47 -14.34
N ILE A 75 8.40 -5.15 -13.27
CA ILE A 75 8.29 -4.68 -11.89
C ILE A 75 9.71 -4.36 -11.41
N ASP A 76 10.00 -3.09 -11.08
CA ASP A 76 11.36 -2.71 -10.67
C ASP A 76 11.67 -3.23 -9.26
N PHE A 77 10.70 -3.15 -8.35
CA PHE A 77 10.81 -3.62 -6.97
C PHE A 77 9.59 -4.44 -6.59
N LEU A 78 9.82 -5.61 -5.99
CA LEU A 78 8.81 -6.42 -5.33
C LEU A 78 9.10 -6.44 -3.84
N LEU A 79 8.21 -5.86 -3.04
CA LEU A 79 8.26 -5.90 -1.59
C LEU A 79 7.28 -6.97 -1.10
N VAL A 80 7.77 -7.93 -0.31
CA VAL A 80 6.98 -8.91 0.40
C VAL A 80 6.90 -8.48 1.86
N THR A 81 5.67 -8.16 2.33
CA THR A 81 5.46 -7.69 3.70
C THR A 81 5.75 -8.78 4.71
N HIS A 82 5.25 -9.98 4.46
CA HIS A 82 5.51 -11.19 5.24
C HIS A 82 5.17 -12.46 4.42
N PHE A 83 5.42 -13.65 4.98
CA PHE A 83 5.42 -14.88 4.18
C PHE A 83 4.12 -15.70 4.29
N HIS A 84 2.99 -15.11 4.68
CA HIS A 84 1.70 -15.78 4.53
C HIS A 84 1.32 -15.94 3.06
N ASN A 85 0.56 -17.00 2.76
CA ASN A 85 0.28 -17.40 1.38
C ASN A 85 -0.54 -16.36 0.59
N ASP A 86 -1.32 -15.56 1.27
CA ASP A 86 -2.14 -14.48 0.67
C ASP A 86 -1.37 -13.18 0.41
N HIS A 87 -0.08 -13.17 0.67
CA HIS A 87 0.88 -12.09 0.40
C HIS A 87 1.95 -12.53 -0.58
N VAL A 88 2.63 -13.65 -0.28
CA VAL A 88 3.77 -14.12 -1.07
C VAL A 88 3.41 -15.20 -2.08
N GLY A 89 2.22 -15.78 -1.97
CA GLY A 89 1.84 -16.99 -2.71
C GLY A 89 1.85 -16.85 -4.23
N GLY A 90 1.50 -15.68 -4.75
CA GLY A 90 1.50 -15.41 -6.20
C GLY A 90 2.88 -15.13 -6.79
N VAL A 91 3.90 -14.83 -5.95
CA VAL A 91 5.24 -14.43 -6.43
C VAL A 91 5.91 -15.48 -7.33
N PRO A 92 5.90 -16.79 -7.00
CA PRO A 92 6.58 -17.79 -7.84
C PRO A 92 6.05 -17.82 -9.28
N GLU A 93 4.73 -17.74 -9.45
CA GLU A 93 4.14 -17.71 -10.79
C GLU A 93 4.37 -16.37 -11.47
N LEU A 94 4.13 -15.25 -10.77
CA LEU A 94 4.31 -13.90 -11.32
C LEU A 94 5.73 -13.70 -11.88
N ALA A 95 6.75 -14.19 -11.18
CA ALA A 95 8.15 -14.09 -11.58
C ALA A 95 8.50 -14.88 -12.85
N THR A 96 7.66 -15.84 -13.27
CA THR A 96 7.81 -16.53 -14.57
C THR A 96 7.20 -15.76 -15.72
N ARG A 97 6.34 -14.76 -15.44
CA ARG A 97 5.49 -14.08 -16.42
C ARG A 97 5.89 -12.64 -16.68
N ILE A 98 6.62 -12.02 -15.75
CA ILE A 98 7.12 -10.65 -15.87
C ILE A 98 8.49 -10.52 -15.19
N PRO A 99 9.44 -9.74 -15.78
CA PRO A 99 10.72 -9.47 -15.10
C PRO A 99 10.52 -8.70 -13.81
N ILE A 100 11.15 -9.17 -12.71
CA ILE A 100 11.21 -8.50 -11.42
C ILE A 100 12.67 -8.10 -11.17
N GLY A 101 12.92 -6.84 -10.84
CA GLY A 101 14.25 -6.28 -10.65
C GLY A 101 14.85 -6.63 -9.29
N THR A 102 14.37 -5.98 -8.23
CA THR A 102 14.90 -6.14 -6.86
C THR A 102 13.81 -6.68 -5.95
N PHE A 103 14.15 -7.68 -5.15
CA PHE A 103 13.28 -8.20 -4.10
C PHE A 103 13.56 -7.47 -2.79
N ILE A 104 12.51 -7.19 -2.01
CA ILE A 104 12.58 -6.52 -0.71
C ILE A 104 11.74 -7.32 0.28
N ASP A 105 12.32 -7.76 1.39
CA ASP A 105 11.64 -8.41 2.50
C ASP A 105 12.44 -8.25 3.80
N TYR A 106 11.99 -8.83 4.90
CA TYR A 106 12.68 -8.74 6.19
C TYR A 106 13.69 -9.88 6.45
N GLY A 107 14.05 -10.66 5.46
CA GLY A 107 14.99 -11.79 5.59
C GLY A 107 14.28 -13.12 5.74
N ASP A 108 14.74 -13.96 6.68
CA ASP A 108 14.18 -15.30 6.86
C ASP A 108 12.98 -15.30 7.84
N PRO A 109 12.00 -16.20 7.66
CA PRO A 109 10.90 -16.36 8.59
C PRO A 109 11.39 -16.89 9.94
N LEU A 110 10.55 -16.74 10.97
CA LEU A 110 10.79 -17.45 12.23
C LEU A 110 10.86 -18.96 11.99
N GLY A 111 11.83 -19.62 12.61
CA GLY A 111 11.87 -21.08 12.61
C GLY A 111 10.72 -21.67 13.44
N THR A 112 10.43 -22.95 13.23
CA THR A 112 9.39 -23.69 13.99
C THR A 112 9.53 -23.59 15.51
N SER A 113 10.76 -23.37 16.00
CA SER A 113 11.05 -23.16 17.44
C SER A 113 10.45 -21.85 17.99
N TYR A 114 10.09 -20.91 17.12
CA TYR A 114 9.57 -19.60 17.47
C TYR A 114 8.11 -19.38 17.04
N GLY A 115 7.43 -20.43 16.55
CA GLY A 115 6.01 -20.36 16.23
C GLY A 115 5.65 -20.14 14.77
N ALA A 116 6.64 -20.11 13.84
CA ALA A 116 6.28 -20.11 12.42
C ALA A 116 5.42 -21.34 12.11
N ASP A 117 4.24 -21.08 11.56
CA ASP A 117 3.35 -22.17 11.17
C ASP A 117 3.85 -22.87 9.90
N ARG A 118 3.29 -24.07 9.63
CA ARG A 118 3.70 -24.86 8.47
C ARG A 118 3.34 -24.18 7.14
N MET A 119 2.33 -23.36 7.13
CA MET A 119 1.86 -22.65 5.91
C MET A 119 2.87 -21.57 5.53
N THR A 120 3.30 -20.77 6.50
CA THR A 120 4.37 -19.77 6.34
C THR A 120 5.65 -20.39 5.80
N LEU A 121 6.13 -21.46 6.43
CA LEU A 121 7.36 -22.14 5.99
C LEU A 121 7.22 -22.72 4.58
N ARG A 122 6.04 -23.24 4.22
CA ARG A 122 5.77 -23.73 2.87
C ARG A 122 5.79 -22.59 1.84
N SER A 123 5.13 -21.49 2.14
CA SER A 123 5.09 -20.33 1.24
C SER A 123 6.48 -19.74 1.04
N PHE A 124 7.26 -19.61 2.12
CA PHE A 124 8.64 -19.16 2.05
C PHE A 124 9.52 -20.11 1.20
N ALA A 125 9.39 -21.41 1.39
CA ALA A 125 10.15 -22.40 0.60
C ALA A 125 9.84 -22.35 -0.90
N LEU A 126 8.69 -21.82 -1.31
CA LEU A 126 8.36 -21.57 -2.72
C LEU A 126 8.88 -20.20 -3.21
N TYR A 127 8.95 -19.23 -2.32
CA TYR A 127 9.42 -17.88 -2.62
C TYR A 127 10.96 -17.77 -2.65
N GLU A 128 11.64 -18.37 -1.68
CA GLU A 128 13.10 -18.25 -1.51
C GLU A 128 13.89 -18.57 -2.80
N PRO A 129 13.60 -19.65 -3.55
CA PRO A 129 14.30 -19.94 -4.81
C PRO A 129 14.09 -18.85 -5.88
N VAL A 130 12.97 -18.12 -5.82
CA VAL A 130 12.68 -17.06 -6.78
C VAL A 130 13.55 -15.84 -6.55
N ARG A 131 13.83 -15.48 -5.28
CA ARG A 131 14.70 -14.34 -4.93
C ARG A 131 16.18 -14.68 -4.93
N THR A 132 16.54 -15.97 -4.83
CA THR A 132 17.94 -16.42 -4.78
C THR A 132 18.69 -15.97 -6.04
N ASP A 133 19.92 -15.50 -5.86
CA ASP A 133 20.80 -14.96 -6.91
C ASP A 133 20.24 -13.72 -7.64
N ARG A 134 19.25 -13.02 -7.06
CA ARG A 134 18.71 -11.77 -7.56
C ARG A 134 19.02 -10.61 -6.61
N PRO A 135 19.01 -9.35 -7.08
CA PRO A 135 19.13 -8.20 -6.19
C PRO A 135 18.07 -8.29 -5.08
N HIS A 136 18.53 -8.21 -3.82
CA HIS A 136 17.68 -8.39 -2.64
C HIS A 136 18.08 -7.41 -1.55
N LEU A 137 17.10 -6.78 -0.91
CA LEU A 137 17.26 -5.82 0.19
C LEU A 137 16.46 -6.31 1.40
N THR A 138 17.04 -6.13 2.59
CA THR A 138 16.42 -6.40 3.89
C THR A 138 16.45 -5.14 4.75
N PRO A 139 15.65 -4.12 4.40
CA PRO A 139 15.74 -2.81 5.04
C PRO A 139 15.23 -2.85 6.48
N GLN A 140 15.79 -1.95 7.30
CA GLN A 140 15.42 -1.76 8.69
C GLN A 140 14.53 -0.52 8.88
N PRO A 141 13.72 -0.46 9.98
CA PRO A 141 12.92 0.71 10.27
C PRO A 141 13.75 2.01 10.31
N GLY A 142 13.27 3.04 9.61
CA GLY A 142 13.95 4.31 9.41
C GLY A 142 14.78 4.39 8.12
N GLU A 143 15.06 3.26 7.46
CA GLU A 143 15.74 3.27 6.16
C GLU A 143 14.77 3.63 5.02
N ARG A 144 15.32 4.23 3.96
CA ARG A 144 14.59 4.57 2.75
C ARG A 144 14.78 3.51 1.68
N LEU A 145 13.70 3.14 1.02
CA LEU A 145 13.76 2.34 -0.18
C LEU A 145 14.31 3.18 -1.36
N PRO A 146 15.07 2.58 -2.26
CA PRO A 146 15.71 3.29 -3.38
C PRO A 146 14.72 3.54 -4.54
N LEU A 147 13.58 4.18 -4.24
CA LEU A 147 12.54 4.53 -5.20
C LEU A 147 12.70 5.97 -5.67
N ALA A 148 12.85 6.17 -6.98
CA ALA A 148 12.98 7.50 -7.54
C ALA A 148 11.63 8.26 -7.55
N GLY A 149 11.69 9.55 -7.24
CA GLY A 149 10.54 10.47 -7.30
C GLY A 149 9.63 10.46 -6.07
N VAL A 150 9.87 9.60 -5.09
CA VAL A 150 9.12 9.50 -3.82
C VAL A 150 10.08 9.24 -2.65
N ASP A 151 9.60 9.47 -1.44
CA ASP A 151 10.26 9.07 -0.19
C ASP A 151 9.47 7.91 0.42
N ALA A 152 9.99 6.70 0.29
CA ALA A 152 9.40 5.51 0.90
C ALA A 152 10.28 5.07 2.07
N THR A 153 9.82 5.31 3.29
CA THR A 153 10.56 5.00 4.53
C THR A 153 9.94 3.78 5.22
N VAL A 154 10.78 2.83 5.61
CA VAL A 154 10.37 1.64 6.35
C VAL A 154 9.96 2.01 7.77
N VAL A 155 8.79 1.54 8.22
CA VAL A 155 8.26 1.80 9.57
C VAL A 155 8.28 0.57 10.47
N SER A 156 8.24 -0.62 9.87
CA SER A 156 8.35 -1.91 10.54
C SER A 156 9.09 -2.92 9.66
N SER A 157 9.84 -3.85 10.24
CA SER A 157 10.54 -4.92 9.51
C SER A 157 10.97 -6.04 10.47
N GLY A 158 10.55 -7.27 10.20
CA GLY A 158 11.03 -8.45 10.93
C GLY A 158 10.72 -8.46 12.44
N GLY A 159 9.66 -7.75 12.87
CA GLY A 159 9.30 -7.58 14.28
C GLY A 159 9.96 -6.38 14.96
N THR A 160 10.75 -5.60 14.23
CA THR A 160 11.31 -4.33 14.71
C THR A 160 10.46 -3.16 14.20
N LEU A 161 10.22 -2.17 15.05
CA LEU A 161 9.46 -0.97 14.73
C LEU A 161 10.35 0.28 14.73
N LEU A 162 9.86 1.36 14.14
CA LEU A 162 10.48 2.68 14.34
C LEU A 162 10.69 2.97 15.83
N SER A 163 11.87 3.48 16.16
CA SER A 163 12.22 3.93 17.51
C SER A 163 12.24 5.45 17.66
N THR A 164 12.31 6.17 16.54
CA THR A 164 12.35 7.63 16.47
C THR A 164 11.28 8.14 15.53
N PRO A 165 10.62 9.27 15.88
CA PRO A 165 9.60 9.84 15.01
C PRO A 165 10.15 10.27 13.65
N LEU A 166 9.39 10.01 12.59
CA LEU A 166 9.62 10.57 11.27
C LEU A 166 9.21 12.06 11.22
N PRO A 167 9.62 12.80 10.18
CA PRO A 167 9.14 14.17 9.97
C PRO A 167 7.61 14.26 10.00
N GLY A 168 7.07 15.15 10.83
CA GLY A 168 5.62 15.27 11.08
C GLY A 168 5.07 14.34 12.18
N GLY A 169 5.89 13.44 12.70
CA GLY A 169 5.58 12.59 13.84
C GLY A 169 6.00 13.19 15.20
N GLY A 170 5.93 12.38 16.25
CA GLY A 170 6.35 12.72 17.62
C GLY A 170 5.26 13.33 18.48
N GLN A 171 4.06 13.60 17.95
CA GLN A 171 2.96 14.16 18.73
C GLN A 171 2.37 13.13 19.67
N PRO A 172 2.00 13.53 20.93
CA PRO A 172 1.27 12.65 21.83
C PRO A 172 -0.07 12.23 21.22
N ASN A 173 -0.45 10.99 21.44
CA ASN A 173 -1.75 10.46 21.01
C ASN A 173 -2.64 10.19 22.22
N ALA A 174 -3.60 11.07 22.48
CA ALA A 174 -4.49 10.96 23.63
C ALA A 174 -5.40 9.71 23.58
N ALA A 175 -5.66 9.17 22.39
CA ALA A 175 -6.49 7.96 22.23
C ALA A 175 -5.83 6.71 22.84
N CYS A 176 -4.53 6.75 23.09
CA CYS A 176 -3.80 5.65 23.73
C CYS A 176 -4.25 5.35 25.16
N ALA A 177 -4.91 6.31 25.83
CA ALA A 177 -5.44 6.11 27.18
C ALA A 177 -6.55 5.04 27.24
N ASN A 178 -7.19 4.76 26.11
CA ASN A 178 -8.29 3.79 25.98
C ASN A 178 -7.93 2.66 24.99
N LEU A 179 -6.64 2.37 24.83
CA LEU A 179 -6.19 1.31 23.96
C LEU A 179 -6.66 -0.04 24.51
N GLU A 180 -7.40 -0.77 23.72
CA GLU A 180 -7.75 -2.17 24.02
C GLU A 180 -6.55 -3.06 23.73
N HIS A 181 -6.37 -4.08 24.55
CA HIS A 181 -5.29 -5.04 24.40
C HIS A 181 -5.74 -6.19 23.50
N HIS A 182 -5.08 -6.33 22.38
CA HIS A 182 -5.27 -7.43 21.44
C HIS A 182 -3.94 -8.16 21.28
N PRO A 183 -3.74 -9.30 21.94
CA PRO A 183 -2.50 -10.05 21.82
C PRO A 183 -2.18 -10.34 20.35
N ASP A 184 -0.90 -10.24 20.00
CA ASP A 184 -0.45 -10.70 18.69
C ASP A 184 -0.82 -12.19 18.50
N ASP A 185 -1.22 -12.56 17.30
CA ASP A 185 -1.69 -13.91 16.98
C ASP A 185 -0.58 -14.99 17.02
N GLY A 186 0.68 -14.55 17.25
CA GLY A 186 1.85 -15.41 17.30
C GLY A 186 2.31 -15.92 15.94
N THR A 187 1.75 -15.39 14.84
CA THR A 187 2.14 -15.72 13.46
C THR A 187 3.18 -14.72 12.92
N GLU A 188 3.48 -14.77 11.62
CA GLU A 188 4.39 -13.82 10.96
C GLU A 188 3.79 -12.39 10.81
N ASN A 189 2.52 -12.17 11.12
CA ASN A 189 1.85 -10.87 10.97
C ASN A 189 2.59 -9.74 11.69
N PHE A 190 3.03 -9.94 12.95
CA PHE A 190 3.76 -8.91 13.71
C PHE A 190 5.13 -8.57 13.12
N ARG A 191 5.63 -9.37 12.16
CA ARG A 191 6.90 -9.15 11.46
C ARG A 191 6.77 -8.37 10.17
N SER A 192 5.56 -8.02 9.76
CA SER A 192 5.30 -7.33 8.49
C SER A 192 6.23 -6.15 8.25
N LEU A 193 6.84 -6.13 7.05
CA LEU A 193 7.58 -4.99 6.55
C LEU A 193 6.59 -3.95 6.06
N GLY A 194 6.52 -2.82 6.77
CA GLY A 194 5.63 -1.71 6.46
C GLY A 194 6.39 -0.48 6.01
N ILE A 195 5.78 0.32 5.16
CA ILE A 195 6.35 1.57 4.65
C ILE A 195 5.36 2.73 4.76
N VAL A 196 5.89 3.93 4.97
CA VAL A 196 5.20 5.17 4.68
C VAL A 196 5.82 5.79 3.43
N LEU A 197 4.99 6.05 2.41
CA LEU A 197 5.38 6.70 1.17
C LEU A 197 4.93 8.15 1.20
N ARG A 198 5.83 9.08 0.79
CA ARG A 198 5.55 10.51 0.70
C ARG A 198 5.90 11.02 -0.69
N TYR A 199 4.98 11.78 -1.26
CA TYR A 199 5.16 12.49 -2.53
C TYR A 199 4.67 13.93 -2.37
N GLY A 200 5.60 14.87 -2.25
CA GLY A 200 5.25 16.24 -1.91
C GLY A 200 4.38 16.31 -0.65
N ALA A 201 3.16 16.83 -0.75
CA ALA A 201 2.20 16.89 0.34
C ALA A 201 1.33 15.62 0.50
N PHE A 202 1.33 14.70 -0.45
CA PHE A 202 0.64 13.42 -0.35
C PHE A 202 1.42 12.43 0.51
N SER A 203 0.70 11.54 1.22
CA SER A 203 1.31 10.43 1.97
C SER A 203 0.39 9.22 2.03
N PHE A 204 1.00 8.04 1.98
CA PHE A 204 0.35 6.73 2.01
C PHE A 204 1.06 5.82 2.99
N LEU A 205 0.32 5.09 3.82
CA LEU A 205 0.84 4.10 4.75
C LEU A 205 0.31 2.71 4.39
N ASP A 206 1.24 1.77 4.28
CA ASP A 206 0.99 0.33 4.14
C ASP A 206 1.90 -0.39 5.15
N VAL A 207 1.30 -1.18 6.03
CA VAL A 207 2.02 -1.94 7.08
C VAL A 207 1.74 -3.46 6.97
N GLY A 208 1.22 -3.91 5.83
CA GLY A 208 0.84 -5.30 5.63
C GLY A 208 -0.14 -5.77 6.70
N ASP A 209 0.13 -6.91 7.29
CA ASP A 209 -0.73 -7.51 8.33
C ASP A 209 -0.25 -7.21 9.76
N LEU A 210 0.55 -6.16 9.93
CA LEU A 210 0.94 -5.73 11.28
C LEU A 210 -0.31 -5.50 12.14
N SER A 211 -0.45 -6.25 13.24
CA SER A 211 -1.70 -6.33 13.99
C SER A 211 -1.44 -6.48 15.50
N GLY A 212 -2.47 -6.78 16.25
CA GLY A 212 -2.41 -7.01 17.68
C GLY A 212 -1.84 -5.84 18.46
N ASP A 213 -1.10 -6.14 19.51
CA ASP A 213 -0.43 -5.14 20.36
C ASP A 213 0.80 -4.51 19.68
N THR A 214 1.27 -5.07 18.58
CA THR A 214 2.44 -4.55 17.84
C THR A 214 2.07 -3.32 17.02
N LEU A 215 0.96 -3.32 16.29
CA LEU A 215 0.56 -2.18 15.45
C LEU A 215 0.42 -0.87 16.22
N PRO A 216 -0.27 -0.80 17.37
CA PRO A 216 -0.41 0.44 18.13
C PRO A 216 0.90 1.04 18.64
N GLN A 217 1.98 0.27 18.76
CA GLN A 217 3.27 0.79 19.22
C GLN A 217 3.88 1.85 18.29
N LEU A 218 3.50 1.84 17.01
CA LEU A 218 3.88 2.91 16.06
C LEU A 218 3.19 4.24 16.38
N PHE A 219 2.10 4.21 17.16
CA PHE A 219 1.20 5.36 17.36
C PHE A 219 1.01 5.73 18.82
N CYS A 220 1.47 4.90 19.75
CA CYS A 220 1.31 5.06 21.20
C CYS A 220 2.63 4.93 21.95
N PRO A 221 2.88 5.78 22.96
CA PRO A 221 2.06 6.93 23.40
C PRO A 221 2.20 8.16 22.47
N ARG A 222 3.06 8.06 21.45
CA ARG A 222 3.33 9.10 20.45
C ARG A 222 3.22 8.52 19.05
N ASN A 223 2.69 9.30 18.14
CA ASN A 223 2.67 8.94 16.71
C ASN A 223 4.09 9.03 16.15
N LEU A 224 4.71 7.91 15.83
CA LEU A 224 6.06 7.87 15.25
C LEU A 224 6.06 8.11 13.74
N VAL A 225 4.95 7.85 13.05
CA VAL A 225 4.82 7.93 11.58
C VAL A 225 4.44 9.33 11.11
N GLY A 226 3.57 10.02 11.86
CA GLY A 226 2.92 11.26 11.46
C GLY A 226 1.55 11.01 10.81
N GLU A 227 0.86 12.11 10.43
CA GLU A 227 -0.41 12.03 9.71
C GLU A 227 -0.19 11.57 8.26
N VAL A 228 -1.19 10.88 7.69
CA VAL A 228 -1.15 10.40 6.30
C VAL A 228 -2.41 10.81 5.54
N SER A 229 -2.32 10.93 4.22
CA SER A 229 -3.47 11.22 3.36
C SER A 229 -4.36 9.98 3.19
N VAL A 230 -3.69 8.81 3.04
CA VAL A 230 -4.36 7.53 2.78
C VAL A 230 -3.71 6.44 3.65
N TYR A 231 -4.53 5.59 4.24
CA TYR A 231 -4.13 4.42 5.00
C TYR A 231 -4.71 3.14 4.37
N LEU A 232 -3.85 2.20 3.99
CA LEU A 232 -4.28 0.85 3.70
C LEU A 232 -4.45 0.14 5.03
N ILE A 233 -5.70 -0.22 5.35
CA ILE A 233 -6.05 -0.83 6.63
C ILE A 233 -5.28 -2.14 6.78
N ALA A 234 -4.54 -2.28 7.87
CA ALA A 234 -3.71 -3.43 8.13
C ALA A 234 -4.55 -4.72 8.21
N HIS A 235 -3.95 -5.85 7.90
CA HIS A 235 -4.52 -7.20 8.08
C HIS A 235 -5.94 -7.34 7.52
N HIS A 236 -6.17 -6.74 6.32
CA HIS A 236 -7.44 -6.78 5.58
C HIS A 236 -8.65 -6.25 6.36
N GLY A 237 -8.44 -5.52 7.44
CA GLY A 237 -9.50 -5.07 8.34
C GLY A 237 -10.04 -6.17 9.26
N ASN A 238 -9.20 -7.09 9.71
CA ASN A 238 -9.53 -8.01 10.80
C ASN A 238 -9.64 -7.25 12.13
N TYR A 239 -10.32 -7.85 13.13
CA TYR A 239 -10.62 -7.21 14.42
C TYR A 239 -9.37 -6.81 15.21
N ASP A 240 -8.25 -7.49 15.02
CA ASP A 240 -6.97 -7.26 15.71
C ASP A 240 -6.07 -6.21 15.06
N SER A 241 -6.49 -5.67 13.92
CA SER A 241 -5.70 -4.71 13.14
C SER A 241 -6.16 -3.28 13.32
N ASP A 242 -7.17 -3.02 14.15
CA ASP A 242 -7.88 -1.77 14.08
C ASP A 242 -8.17 -1.21 15.46
N ALA A 243 -7.30 -0.31 15.89
CA ALA A 243 -7.49 0.42 17.13
C ALA A 243 -7.87 1.88 16.85
N PRO A 244 -8.83 2.47 17.60
CA PRO A 244 -9.16 3.89 17.49
C PRO A 244 -7.93 4.82 17.61
N ALA A 245 -6.89 4.39 18.32
CA ALA A 245 -5.64 5.11 18.46
C ALA A 245 -4.87 5.23 17.15
N VAL A 246 -4.94 4.22 16.25
CA VAL A 246 -4.30 4.25 14.93
C VAL A 246 -4.89 5.36 14.09
N TYR A 247 -6.23 5.39 13.94
CA TYR A 247 -6.91 6.44 13.17
C TYR A 247 -6.77 7.83 13.80
N SER A 248 -6.69 7.90 15.13
CA SER A 248 -6.44 9.17 15.83
C SER A 248 -5.07 9.75 15.50
N ALA A 249 -4.07 8.90 15.39
CA ALA A 249 -2.70 9.28 15.09
C ALA A 249 -2.51 9.62 13.60
N LEU A 250 -3.03 8.77 12.72
CA LEU A 250 -2.85 8.90 11.27
C LEU A 250 -3.72 9.98 10.66
N ASN A 251 -4.92 10.22 11.22
CA ASN A 251 -5.91 11.19 10.74
C ASN A 251 -6.08 11.15 9.22
N PRO A 252 -6.30 9.98 8.59
CA PRO A 252 -6.35 9.85 7.15
C PRO A 252 -7.65 10.44 6.60
N ARG A 253 -7.61 10.93 5.36
CA ARG A 253 -8.82 11.33 4.62
C ARG A 253 -9.52 10.12 4.01
N VAL A 254 -8.74 9.12 3.67
CA VAL A 254 -9.20 7.87 3.07
C VAL A 254 -8.55 6.69 3.77
N ALA A 255 -9.36 5.71 4.09
CA ALA A 255 -8.93 4.36 4.43
C ALA A 255 -9.33 3.43 3.28
N VAL A 256 -8.41 2.59 2.84
CA VAL A 256 -8.67 1.52 1.85
C VAL A 256 -8.61 0.18 2.58
N MET A 257 -9.59 -0.66 2.36
CA MET A 257 -9.66 -2.00 2.96
C MET A 257 -9.50 -3.04 1.86
N ASN A 258 -8.44 -3.83 1.94
CA ASN A 258 -8.14 -4.92 1.00
C ASN A 258 -8.77 -6.25 1.45
N ASN A 259 -10.02 -6.17 1.92
CA ASN A 259 -10.80 -7.34 2.31
C ASN A 259 -11.26 -8.15 1.09
N GLY A 260 -11.53 -9.43 1.32
CA GLY A 260 -12.26 -10.30 0.40
C GLY A 260 -13.74 -10.40 0.79
N PRO A 261 -14.51 -11.24 0.07
CA PRO A 261 -15.90 -11.46 0.39
C PRO A 261 -16.10 -12.16 1.76
N THR A 262 -15.13 -12.95 2.20
CA THR A 262 -15.21 -13.75 3.43
C THR A 262 -14.01 -13.61 4.36
N LYS A 263 -12.95 -12.91 3.94
CA LYS A 263 -11.74 -12.66 4.74
C LYS A 263 -11.54 -11.17 4.93
N GLY A 264 -11.19 -10.75 6.13
CA GLY A 264 -11.11 -9.35 6.50
C GLY A 264 -12.49 -8.68 6.58
N GLY A 265 -12.50 -7.36 6.69
CA GLY A 265 -13.75 -6.60 6.79
C GLY A 265 -14.56 -6.97 8.01
N ASP A 266 -13.92 -7.06 9.19
CA ASP A 266 -14.59 -7.35 10.45
C ASP A 266 -15.54 -6.20 10.85
N PRO A 267 -16.71 -6.49 11.42
CA PRO A 267 -17.64 -5.47 11.91
C PRO A 267 -17.03 -4.46 12.90
N TRP A 268 -16.00 -4.86 13.65
CA TRP A 268 -15.27 -3.96 14.53
C TRP A 268 -14.54 -2.87 13.75
N THR A 269 -13.83 -3.25 12.68
CA THR A 269 -13.10 -2.32 11.80
C THR A 269 -14.05 -1.30 11.16
N PHE A 270 -15.19 -1.74 10.64
CA PHE A 270 -16.20 -0.82 10.12
C PHE A 270 -16.68 0.19 11.19
N ARG A 271 -16.95 -0.27 12.41
CA ARG A 271 -17.37 0.63 13.51
C ARG A 271 -16.28 1.63 13.85
N THR A 272 -15.03 1.17 13.93
CA THR A 272 -13.87 2.01 14.27
C THR A 272 -13.66 3.11 13.25
N VAL A 273 -13.61 2.77 11.95
CA VAL A 273 -13.48 3.76 10.87
C VAL A 273 -14.63 4.76 10.90
N ARG A 274 -15.88 4.27 11.00
CA ARG A 274 -17.08 5.11 11.00
C ARG A 274 -17.21 6.00 12.26
N SER A 275 -16.56 5.64 13.36
CA SER A 275 -16.49 6.48 14.55
C SER A 275 -15.67 7.77 14.34
N ARG A 276 -14.95 7.86 13.19
CA ARG A 276 -14.11 8.99 12.82
C ARG A 276 -14.73 9.75 11.64
N PRO A 277 -15.48 10.84 11.90
CA PRO A 277 -16.05 11.66 10.83
C PRO A 277 -14.96 12.19 9.89
N GLY A 278 -15.23 12.15 8.60
CA GLY A 278 -14.32 12.70 7.58
C GLY A 278 -13.37 11.67 6.94
N ILE A 279 -13.41 10.41 7.37
CA ILE A 279 -12.70 9.32 6.71
C ILE A 279 -13.64 8.64 5.72
N ASP A 280 -13.30 8.66 4.43
CA ASP A 280 -13.97 7.85 3.42
C ASP A 280 -13.36 6.44 3.41
N LEU A 281 -14.22 5.41 3.56
CA LEU A 281 -13.80 4.02 3.49
C LEU A 281 -14.05 3.46 2.09
N TRP A 282 -12.98 3.07 1.40
CA TRP A 282 -12.99 2.34 0.15
C TRP A 282 -12.71 0.86 0.40
N GLN A 283 -13.42 -0.04 -0.28
CA GLN A 283 -13.30 -1.49 -0.10
C GLN A 283 -12.99 -2.19 -1.41
N LEU A 284 -12.07 -3.15 -1.39
CA LEU A 284 -11.87 -4.01 -2.55
C LEU A 284 -13.05 -4.96 -2.75
N HIS A 285 -13.67 -5.43 -1.67
CA HIS A 285 -14.85 -6.28 -1.72
C HIS A 285 -15.96 -5.81 -0.77
N ALA A 286 -17.21 -6.07 -1.14
CA ALA A 286 -18.28 -6.12 -0.16
C ALA A 286 -18.00 -7.28 0.81
N SER A 287 -17.96 -7.00 2.12
CA SER A 287 -17.87 -8.07 3.12
C SER A 287 -19.19 -8.82 3.18
N GLY A 288 -19.12 -10.14 3.06
CA GLY A 288 -20.27 -11.04 3.22
C GLY A 288 -20.69 -11.27 4.68
N ASN A 289 -20.00 -10.68 5.65
CA ASN A 289 -20.39 -10.76 7.04
C ASN A 289 -21.71 -10.00 7.26
N PRO A 290 -22.78 -10.66 7.78
CA PRO A 290 -24.08 -9.99 7.97
C PRO A 290 -24.07 -8.79 8.90
N GLN A 291 -23.04 -8.64 9.73
CA GLN A 291 -22.87 -7.54 10.66
C GLN A 291 -21.93 -6.44 10.09
N ALA A 292 -21.34 -6.67 8.91
CA ALA A 292 -20.51 -5.68 8.25
C ALA A 292 -21.35 -4.47 7.83
N GLN A 293 -20.79 -3.30 8.04
CA GLN A 293 -21.40 -2.05 7.59
C GLN A 293 -20.69 -1.59 6.32
N ASN A 294 -20.84 -2.35 5.23
CA ASN A 294 -20.23 -2.02 3.95
C ASN A 294 -20.45 -0.55 3.56
N SER A 295 -19.51 0.01 2.84
CA SER A 295 -19.61 1.35 2.27
C SER A 295 -20.71 1.40 1.19
N ALA A 296 -21.06 2.60 0.72
CA ALA A 296 -21.93 2.73 -0.42
C ALA A 296 -21.30 2.09 -1.67
N ASP A 297 -22.12 1.62 -2.58
CA ASP A 297 -21.74 0.83 -3.75
C ASP A 297 -20.58 1.44 -4.57
N ASP A 298 -20.59 2.78 -4.74
CA ASP A 298 -19.54 3.50 -5.46
C ASP A 298 -18.15 3.40 -4.82
N PHE A 299 -18.07 3.06 -3.54
CA PHE A 299 -16.81 2.90 -2.79
C PHE A 299 -16.33 1.44 -2.73
N ILE A 300 -17.01 0.52 -3.40
CA ILE A 300 -16.70 -0.91 -3.38
C ILE A 300 -16.33 -1.36 -4.79
N ALA A 301 -15.13 -1.90 -4.97
CA ALA A 301 -14.66 -2.34 -6.28
C ALA A 301 -15.36 -3.63 -6.73
N ASN A 302 -15.63 -4.57 -5.82
CA ASN A 302 -16.27 -5.84 -6.13
C ASN A 302 -17.43 -6.09 -5.17
N VAL A 303 -18.64 -6.27 -5.69
CA VAL A 303 -19.88 -6.47 -4.90
C VAL A 303 -20.36 -7.92 -4.97
N ASP A 304 -19.93 -8.67 -5.97
CA ASP A 304 -20.25 -10.07 -6.14
C ASP A 304 -19.44 -10.93 -5.16
N GLY A 305 -19.91 -12.14 -4.88
CA GLY A 305 -19.21 -13.07 -4.00
C GLY A 305 -17.86 -13.56 -4.55
N GLN A 306 -17.48 -14.79 -4.21
CA GLN A 306 -16.32 -15.45 -4.82
C GLN A 306 -16.51 -15.55 -6.34
N GLU A 307 -15.39 -15.54 -7.09
CA GLU A 307 -15.37 -15.54 -8.56
C GLU A 307 -15.77 -14.18 -9.20
N CYS A 308 -15.47 -13.08 -8.53
CA CYS A 308 -15.64 -11.73 -9.08
C CYS A 308 -14.63 -11.43 -10.22
N GLU A 309 -14.92 -10.40 -11.02
CA GLU A 309 -14.04 -9.95 -12.12
C GLU A 309 -12.68 -9.38 -11.62
N GLY A 310 -12.56 -9.06 -10.34
CA GLY A 310 -11.30 -8.59 -9.75
C GLY A 310 -10.94 -7.16 -10.10
N HIS A 311 -11.93 -6.27 -10.01
CA HIS A 311 -11.71 -4.85 -10.22
C HIS A 311 -10.81 -4.26 -9.15
N TRP A 312 -9.91 -3.36 -9.54
CA TRP A 312 -9.05 -2.60 -8.62
C TRP A 312 -9.67 -1.26 -8.22
N ILE A 313 -9.11 -0.68 -7.17
CA ILE A 313 -9.26 0.74 -6.85
C ILE A 313 -7.97 1.43 -7.28
N LYS A 314 -8.06 2.48 -8.11
CA LYS A 314 -6.89 3.26 -8.55
C LYS A 314 -6.89 4.63 -7.87
N LEU A 315 -5.76 4.97 -7.25
CA LEU A 315 -5.49 6.30 -6.72
C LEU A 315 -4.44 6.99 -7.59
N THR A 316 -4.67 8.26 -7.92
CA THR A 316 -3.71 9.12 -8.62
C THR A 316 -3.48 10.37 -7.80
N ALA A 317 -2.24 10.59 -7.33
CA ALA A 317 -1.86 11.71 -6.48
C ALA A 317 -0.94 12.71 -7.17
N SER A 318 -1.07 13.98 -6.75
CA SER A 318 -0.18 15.08 -7.10
C SER A 318 0.70 15.47 -5.91
N ASP A 319 1.81 16.16 -6.19
CA ASP A 319 2.78 16.60 -5.18
C ASP A 319 2.24 17.70 -4.24
N ASP A 320 1.17 18.39 -4.64
CA ASP A 320 0.46 19.36 -3.79
C ASP A 320 -0.41 18.70 -2.69
N GLY A 321 -0.52 17.36 -2.70
CA GLY A 321 -1.32 16.57 -1.76
C GLY A 321 -2.77 16.36 -2.19
N SER A 322 -3.19 16.86 -3.36
CA SER A 322 -4.44 16.47 -3.98
C SER A 322 -4.35 15.08 -4.58
N PHE A 323 -5.46 14.36 -4.59
CA PHE A 323 -5.54 13.04 -5.22
C PHE A 323 -6.95 12.69 -5.67
N THR A 324 -7.05 11.74 -6.57
CA THR A 324 -8.31 11.14 -7.01
C THR A 324 -8.31 9.65 -6.75
N ILE A 325 -9.48 9.09 -6.47
CA ILE A 325 -9.66 7.63 -6.39
C ILE A 325 -10.75 7.24 -7.38
N THR A 326 -10.47 6.25 -8.20
CA THR A 326 -11.36 5.70 -9.21
C THR A 326 -11.70 4.26 -8.87
N ASN A 327 -12.99 3.94 -8.87
CA ASN A 327 -13.50 2.57 -8.78
C ASN A 327 -13.39 1.90 -10.15
N GLY A 328 -12.61 0.83 -10.25
CA GLY A 328 -12.39 0.10 -11.52
C GLY A 328 -13.64 -0.57 -12.07
N ARG A 329 -14.62 -0.92 -11.22
CA ARG A 329 -15.91 -1.50 -11.63
C ARG A 329 -16.84 -0.48 -12.27
N THR A 330 -17.02 0.66 -11.61
CA THR A 330 -18.04 1.65 -12.00
C THR A 330 -17.49 2.79 -12.83
N GLY A 331 -16.16 3.00 -12.83
CA GLY A 331 -15.51 4.18 -13.38
C GLY A 331 -15.74 5.46 -12.57
N GLN A 332 -16.46 5.36 -11.44
CA GLN A 332 -16.72 6.50 -10.57
C GLN A 332 -15.43 7.04 -9.98
N THR A 333 -15.25 8.35 -10.05
CA THR A 333 -14.04 9.02 -9.52
C THR A 333 -14.43 10.02 -8.44
N ARG A 334 -13.68 10.02 -7.32
CA ARG A 334 -13.79 11.00 -6.25
C ARG A 334 -12.49 11.78 -6.09
N THR A 335 -12.59 13.10 -6.05
CA THR A 335 -11.44 14.00 -5.92
C THR A 335 -11.33 14.50 -4.47
N TYR A 336 -10.12 14.49 -3.97
CA TYR A 336 -9.71 15.01 -2.66
C TYR A 336 -8.75 16.18 -2.91
N ALA A 337 -9.22 17.41 -2.69
CA ALA A 337 -8.42 18.61 -2.92
C ALA A 337 -7.21 18.69 -1.98
N ALA A 338 -6.16 19.41 -2.38
CA ALA A 338 -5.05 19.74 -1.50
C ALA A 338 -5.55 20.43 -0.21
N GLU A 339 -5.02 20.04 0.94
CA GLU A 339 -5.38 20.70 2.20
C GLU A 339 -4.66 22.04 2.32
N SER A 340 -5.45 23.13 2.27
CA SER A 340 -4.95 24.46 2.56
C SER A 340 -4.62 24.56 4.05
N GLY A 341 -3.33 24.51 4.43
CA GLY A 341 -2.89 24.80 5.79
C GLY A 341 -2.22 23.67 6.57
N ARG A 342 -2.05 22.47 6.03
CA ARG A 342 -1.11 21.49 6.63
C ARG A 342 0.33 21.96 6.40
N GLN A 343 0.77 22.93 7.20
CA GLN A 343 2.20 23.22 7.32
C GLN A 343 2.85 22.03 8.01
N ARG A 344 3.71 21.32 7.28
CA ARG A 344 4.59 20.32 7.88
C ARG A 344 5.65 21.07 8.68
N HIS A 345 5.61 20.92 9.97
CA HIS A 345 6.67 21.36 10.90
C HIS A 345 7.72 20.28 11.04
#